data_0d7cc5c8e4b704a2022374a8d666f6a6
#
_entry.id   0d7cc5c8e4b704a2022374a8d666f6a6
#
_cell.length_a   1.000
_cell.length_b   1.000
_cell.length_c   1.000
_cell.angle_alpha   90.00
_cell.angle_beta   90.00
_cell.angle_gamma   90.00
#
_symmetry.space_group_name_H-M   'P 1'
#
loop_
_entity.id
_entity.type
_entity.pdbx_description
1 polymer ?
#
loop_
_entity_poly.entity_id
_entity_poly.type
_entity_poly.pdbx_seq_one_letter_code
_entity_poly.pdbx_strand_id
1 'polypeptide(L)'
;MFSQFGIISNDDDIIYVMTAGEINEQKTRDCIWRHFDKLIIENDGEPTPEVKPELGALPDDLEAREHSSFEKQLEGKTISMQINPILNAAGFPFSMLPIPIVYMSGDRAGNVNNIVFRFDGDTCTMTWDEGDEHNTILCGMDGKARTSPITLAGMNFTAFSTAAWIDENTIEVHMRPVGGICMRKIKLSFNGHIVTLRPSSQMPISAMAESLALDVDSFFPPILHKFGLVAFDQLPGIIDAPILGKIK
;
A
#
# COMPACT_ATOMS: atom_id res chain seq x y z
N MET A 1 -8.56 -11.70 10.74
CA MET A 1 -8.03 -10.37 10.34
C MET A 1 -7.82 -10.43 8.83
N PHE A 2 -8.35 -9.49 8.06
CA PHE A 2 -8.27 -9.44 6.60
C PHE A 2 -8.96 -10.60 5.88
N SER A 3 -10.26 -10.63 5.93
CA SER A 3 -11.21 -11.41 5.10
C SER A 3 -10.61 -12.61 4.34
N GLN A 4 -10.15 -13.59 5.09
CA GLN A 4 -9.73 -14.88 4.55
C GLN A 4 -10.77 -15.90 4.94
N PHE A 5 -11.52 -16.41 3.97
CA PHE A 5 -12.52 -17.45 4.25
C PHE A 5 -12.72 -18.37 3.06
N GLY A 6 -13.23 -19.56 3.36
CA GLY A 6 -13.67 -20.54 2.39
C GLY A 6 -15.13 -20.86 2.59
N ILE A 7 -15.88 -20.96 1.52
CA ILE A 7 -17.26 -21.43 1.49
C ILE A 7 -17.25 -22.76 0.74
N ILE A 8 -17.86 -23.78 1.33
CA ILE A 8 -18.03 -25.09 0.70
C ILE A 8 -19.52 -25.34 0.62
N SER A 9 -20.06 -25.46 -0.59
CA SER A 9 -21.40 -25.96 -0.85
C SER A 9 -21.31 -27.40 -1.33
N ASN A 10 -21.71 -28.35 -0.49
CA ASN A 10 -21.65 -29.75 -0.86
C ASN A 10 -22.78 -30.14 -1.85
N ASP A 11 -23.88 -29.39 -1.84
CA ASP A 11 -25.03 -29.65 -2.71
C ASP A 11 -24.77 -29.20 -4.15
N ASP A 12 -23.89 -28.23 -4.34
CA ASP A 12 -23.58 -27.63 -5.63
C ASP A 12 -22.14 -27.93 -6.12
N ASP A 13 -21.40 -28.77 -5.37
CA ASP A 13 -19.97 -29.07 -5.64
C ASP A 13 -19.08 -27.83 -5.83
N ILE A 14 -19.37 -26.75 -5.08
CA ILE A 14 -18.66 -25.48 -5.18
C ILE A 14 -17.73 -25.30 -3.98
N ILE A 15 -16.48 -24.96 -4.26
CA ILE A 15 -15.52 -24.46 -3.28
C ILE A 15 -15.16 -23.04 -3.68
N TYR A 16 -15.49 -22.07 -2.82
CA TYR A 16 -15.11 -20.69 -2.98
C TYR A 16 -14.07 -20.32 -1.91
N VAL A 17 -12.91 -19.85 -2.33
CA VAL A 17 -11.85 -19.39 -1.43
C VAL A 17 -11.53 -17.93 -1.74
N MET A 18 -11.52 -17.10 -0.71
CA MET A 18 -11.16 -15.71 -0.83
C MET A 18 -10.02 -15.35 0.13
N THR A 19 -9.04 -14.61 -0.40
CA THR A 19 -8.04 -13.90 0.39
C THR A 19 -8.11 -12.43 -0.01
N ALA A 20 -8.44 -11.56 0.91
CA ALA A 20 -8.56 -10.14 0.64
C ALA A 20 -8.03 -9.29 1.82
N GLY A 21 -7.56 -8.08 1.50
CA GLY A 21 -7.18 -7.07 2.48
C GLY A 21 -8.38 -6.21 2.93
N GLU A 22 -9.58 -6.81 3.09
CA GLU A 22 -10.78 -6.08 3.45
C GLU A 22 -10.97 -6.04 4.96
N ILE A 23 -11.36 -4.89 5.49
CA ILE A 23 -11.59 -4.67 6.92
C ILE A 23 -13.00 -5.13 7.31
N ASN A 24 -13.97 -4.91 6.43
CA ASN A 24 -15.37 -5.24 6.71
C ASN A 24 -15.76 -6.57 6.06
N GLU A 25 -15.41 -7.66 6.74
CA GLU A 25 -15.74 -9.03 6.29
C GLU A 25 -17.22 -9.25 6.03
N GLN A 26 -18.09 -8.63 6.84
CA GLN A 26 -19.53 -8.80 6.68
C GLN A 26 -20.01 -8.23 5.35
N LYS A 27 -19.53 -7.02 4.99
CA LYS A 27 -19.87 -6.40 3.70
C LYS A 27 -19.42 -7.24 2.51
N THR A 28 -18.27 -7.85 2.61
CA THR A 28 -17.74 -8.74 1.57
C THR A 28 -18.57 -10.02 1.48
N ARG A 29 -18.89 -10.65 2.61
CA ARG A 29 -19.78 -11.82 2.64
C ARG A 29 -21.15 -11.51 2.06
N ASP A 30 -21.75 -10.38 2.42
CA ASP A 30 -23.04 -9.96 1.88
C ASP A 30 -22.98 -9.73 0.36
N CYS A 31 -21.86 -9.26 -0.15
CA CYS A 31 -21.64 -9.13 -1.59
C CYS A 31 -21.59 -10.51 -2.27
N ILE A 32 -20.87 -11.47 -1.71
CA ILE A 32 -20.77 -12.82 -2.24
C ILE A 32 -22.14 -13.48 -2.23
N TRP A 33 -22.85 -13.46 -1.10
CA TRP A 33 -24.17 -14.09 -0.98
C TRP A 33 -25.21 -13.52 -1.96
N ARG A 34 -25.15 -12.21 -2.25
CA ARG A 34 -26.04 -11.60 -3.25
C ARG A 34 -25.81 -12.10 -4.68
N HIS A 35 -24.66 -12.67 -4.95
CA HIS A 35 -24.26 -13.14 -6.27
C HIS A 35 -24.04 -14.65 -6.33
N PHE A 36 -24.14 -15.33 -5.19
CA PHE A 36 -23.82 -16.76 -5.09
C PHE A 36 -24.66 -17.60 -6.04
N ASP A 37 -25.98 -17.37 -6.08
CA ASP A 37 -26.89 -18.08 -6.98
C ASP A 37 -26.55 -17.91 -8.47
N LYS A 38 -25.86 -16.83 -8.81
CA LYS A 38 -25.42 -16.57 -10.19
C LYS A 38 -24.12 -17.28 -10.56
N LEU A 39 -23.42 -17.82 -9.56
CA LEU A 39 -22.21 -18.63 -9.76
C LEU A 39 -22.58 -20.07 -10.08
N ILE A 40 -23.80 -20.50 -9.70
CA ILE A 40 -24.35 -21.80 -10.01
C ILE A 40 -24.88 -21.72 -11.46
N ILE A 41 -24.01 -21.95 -12.40
CA ILE A 41 -24.39 -22.10 -13.80
C ILE A 41 -24.72 -23.57 -13.98
N GLU A 42 -25.93 -23.89 -14.45
CA GLU A 42 -26.22 -25.24 -14.95
C GLU A 42 -25.25 -25.52 -16.09
N ASN A 43 -24.17 -26.21 -15.77
CA ASN A 43 -23.17 -26.61 -16.76
C ASN A 43 -23.71 -27.84 -17.47
N ASP A 44 -24.01 -27.73 -18.74
CA ASP A 44 -24.43 -28.83 -19.60
C ASP A 44 -23.30 -29.81 -19.95
N GLY A 45 -22.17 -29.71 -19.24
CA GLY A 45 -20.99 -30.54 -19.39
C GLY A 45 -19.99 -30.04 -20.44
N GLU A 46 -20.26 -28.92 -21.07
CA GLU A 46 -19.26 -28.25 -21.93
C GLU A 46 -18.20 -27.53 -21.06
N PRO A 47 -16.91 -27.70 -21.36
CA PRO A 47 -15.86 -27.00 -20.63
C PRO A 47 -16.00 -25.50 -20.82
N THR A 48 -16.23 -24.78 -19.74
CA THR A 48 -16.25 -23.32 -19.78
C THR A 48 -14.87 -22.82 -20.25
N PRO A 49 -14.81 -21.97 -21.28
CA PRO A 49 -13.54 -21.43 -21.74
C PRO A 49 -12.82 -20.73 -20.58
N GLU A 50 -11.52 -21.02 -20.42
CA GLU A 50 -10.70 -20.36 -19.44
C GLU A 50 -10.69 -18.85 -19.73
N VAL A 51 -11.48 -18.09 -18.97
CA VAL A 51 -11.44 -16.64 -19.01
C VAL A 51 -10.18 -16.20 -18.31
N LYS A 52 -9.15 -15.87 -19.07
CA LYS A 52 -7.99 -15.17 -18.51
C LYS A 52 -8.46 -13.75 -18.17
N PRO A 53 -8.50 -13.39 -16.87
CA PRO A 53 -8.87 -12.03 -16.52
C PRO A 53 -7.84 -11.09 -17.15
N GLU A 54 -8.27 -10.22 -18.04
CA GLU A 54 -7.46 -9.07 -18.38
C GLU A 54 -7.35 -8.23 -17.11
N LEU A 55 -6.13 -8.03 -16.63
CA LEU A 55 -5.86 -7.07 -15.57
C LEU A 55 -6.14 -5.68 -16.14
N GLY A 56 -7.39 -5.25 -16.03
CA GLY A 56 -7.79 -3.87 -16.31
C GLY A 56 -7.15 -2.92 -15.29
N ALA A 57 -7.30 -1.62 -15.50
CA ALA A 57 -6.93 -0.63 -14.50
C ALA A 57 -7.60 -0.99 -13.18
N LEU A 58 -6.81 -1.11 -12.11
CA LEU A 58 -7.34 -1.38 -10.79
C LEU A 58 -8.07 -0.14 -10.28
N PRO A 59 -9.17 -0.31 -9.51
CA PRO A 59 -9.81 0.81 -8.83
C PRO A 59 -8.77 1.54 -8.03
N ASP A 60 -8.54 2.72 -7.94
CA ASP A 60 -7.49 3.48 -7.23
C ASP A 60 -6.12 3.58 -7.93
N ASP A 61 -5.95 3.05 -9.15
CA ASP A 61 -4.78 3.40 -9.94
C ASP A 61 -4.86 4.88 -10.33
N LEU A 62 -3.68 5.51 -10.40
CA LEU A 62 -3.62 6.92 -10.81
C LEU A 62 -3.97 7.02 -12.31
N GLU A 63 -4.90 7.90 -12.61
CA GLU A 63 -5.21 8.24 -14.01
C GLU A 63 -4.01 8.94 -14.67
N ALA A 64 -3.86 8.72 -15.97
CA ALA A 64 -2.87 9.43 -16.78
C ALA A 64 -3.08 10.95 -16.67
N ARG A 65 -2.01 11.69 -16.47
CA ARG A 65 -2.01 13.16 -16.39
C ARG A 65 -0.88 13.75 -17.21
N GLU A 66 -0.95 15.04 -17.48
CA GLU A 66 0.12 15.76 -18.13
C GLU A 66 1.40 15.73 -17.30
N HIS A 67 2.54 15.63 -17.99
CA HIS A 67 3.85 15.68 -17.37
C HIS A 67 4.17 17.09 -16.89
N SER A 68 4.82 17.18 -15.73
CA SER A 68 5.28 18.45 -15.20
C SER A 68 6.60 18.88 -15.81
N SER A 69 6.76 20.17 -16.03
CA SER A 69 8.06 20.75 -16.38
C SER A 69 9.13 20.53 -15.30
N PHE A 70 8.71 20.24 -14.06
CA PHE A 70 9.58 19.97 -12.91
C PHE A 70 10.38 18.66 -13.05
N GLU A 71 9.96 17.75 -13.92
CA GLU A 71 10.70 16.50 -14.21
C GLU A 71 12.17 16.76 -14.54
N LYS A 72 12.43 17.78 -15.39
CA LYS A 72 13.80 18.15 -15.78
C LYS A 72 14.68 18.60 -14.59
N GLN A 73 14.05 19.13 -13.55
CA GLN A 73 14.77 19.56 -12.35
C GLN A 73 14.99 18.38 -11.39
N LEU A 74 14.09 17.41 -11.43
CA LEU A 74 14.09 16.24 -10.55
C LEU A 74 14.90 15.07 -11.12
N GLU A 75 15.06 15.01 -12.43
CA GLU A 75 15.68 13.91 -13.16
C GLU A 75 17.06 13.53 -12.60
N GLY A 76 17.14 12.31 -12.04
CA GLY A 76 18.37 11.76 -11.47
C GLY A 76 18.89 12.45 -10.21
N LYS A 77 18.16 13.41 -9.67
CA LYS A 77 18.53 14.07 -8.40
C LYS A 77 18.17 13.20 -7.21
N THR A 78 19.01 13.24 -6.19
CA THR A 78 18.76 12.50 -4.95
C THR A 78 17.96 13.37 -3.99
N ILE A 79 16.83 12.85 -3.52
CA ILE A 79 16.07 13.44 -2.43
C ILE A 79 16.51 12.76 -1.14
N SER A 80 17.13 13.53 -0.26
CA SER A 80 17.55 13.06 1.06
C SER A 80 16.46 13.39 2.08
N MET A 81 15.92 12.38 2.74
CA MET A 81 14.84 12.52 3.72
C MET A 81 15.41 12.80 5.11
N GLN A 82 14.69 13.59 5.90
CA GLN A 82 15.05 13.85 7.30
C GLN A 82 14.45 12.74 8.17
N ILE A 83 15.31 11.95 8.78
CA ILE A 83 14.88 10.91 9.73
C ILE A 83 14.41 11.60 11.01
N ASN A 84 13.20 11.25 11.47
CA ASN A 84 12.75 11.69 12.78
C ASN A 84 13.41 10.80 13.86
N PRO A 85 14.36 11.32 14.65
CA PRO A 85 15.13 10.49 15.58
C PRO A 85 14.28 9.91 16.71
N ILE A 86 13.22 10.61 17.10
CA ILE A 86 12.33 10.17 18.18
C ILE A 86 11.48 9.01 17.70
N LEU A 87 10.84 9.14 16.53
CA LEU A 87 10.01 8.08 15.97
C LEU A 87 10.87 6.86 15.62
N ASN A 88 12.06 7.08 15.08
CA ASN A 88 12.98 5.99 14.76
C ASN A 88 13.43 5.24 16.04
N ALA A 89 13.79 5.97 17.09
CA ALA A 89 14.17 5.37 18.38
C ALA A 89 12.98 4.64 19.06
N ALA A 90 11.76 5.15 18.86
CA ALA A 90 10.54 4.51 19.35
C ALA A 90 10.13 3.26 18.52
N GLY A 91 10.86 2.94 17.44
CA GLY A 91 10.58 1.80 16.58
C GLY A 91 9.58 2.08 15.47
N PHE A 92 9.35 3.35 15.15
CA PHE A 92 8.46 3.79 14.06
C PHE A 92 9.27 4.46 12.93
N PRO A 93 10.13 3.71 12.19
CA PRO A 93 10.80 4.24 11.02
C PRO A 93 9.76 4.53 9.94
N PHE A 94 10.03 5.50 9.08
CA PHE A 94 9.24 5.65 7.87
C PHE A 94 9.59 4.53 6.89
N SER A 95 8.63 3.68 6.60
CA SER A 95 8.76 2.53 5.70
C SER A 95 7.78 2.63 4.53
N MET A 96 8.16 2.03 3.42
CA MET A 96 7.27 1.82 2.27
C MET A 96 6.20 0.76 2.56
N LEU A 97 6.40 -0.08 3.58
CA LEU A 97 5.33 -0.91 4.13
C LEU A 97 4.61 -0.18 5.27
N PRO A 98 3.31 -0.36 5.42
CA PRO A 98 2.62 0.04 6.63
C PRO A 98 3.25 -0.62 7.86
N ILE A 99 3.47 0.16 8.90
CA ILE A 99 4.14 -0.29 10.13
C ILE A 99 3.58 -1.60 10.71
N PRO A 100 2.27 -1.85 10.75
CA PRO A 100 1.77 -3.13 11.26
C PRO A 100 2.32 -4.34 10.50
N ILE A 101 2.54 -4.22 9.19
CA ILE A 101 3.12 -5.32 8.40
C ILE A 101 4.57 -5.53 8.76
N VAL A 102 5.33 -4.45 8.94
CA VAL A 102 6.73 -4.50 9.38
C VAL A 102 6.85 -5.23 10.73
N TYR A 103 5.98 -4.92 11.68
CA TYR A 103 5.98 -5.60 12.97
C TYR A 103 5.60 -7.07 12.89
N MET A 104 4.72 -7.43 11.95
CA MET A 104 4.33 -8.83 11.74
C MET A 104 5.42 -9.66 11.07
N SER A 105 6.31 -9.04 10.30
CA SER A 105 7.42 -9.73 9.64
C SER A 105 8.56 -10.11 10.58
N GLY A 106 8.63 -9.48 11.75
CA GLY A 106 9.72 -9.69 12.71
C GLY A 106 11.01 -8.93 12.37
N ASP A 107 11.17 -8.48 11.15
CA ASP A 107 12.29 -7.64 10.71
C ASP A 107 11.90 -6.17 10.78
N ARG A 108 12.85 -5.32 11.20
CA ARG A 108 12.63 -3.88 11.22
C ARG A 108 13.03 -3.29 9.88
N ALA A 109 12.09 -2.64 9.21
CA ALA A 109 12.43 -1.78 8.08
C ALA A 109 13.32 -0.64 8.55
N GLY A 110 14.23 -0.22 7.68
CA GLY A 110 14.96 1.02 7.85
C GLY A 110 14.09 2.23 7.50
N ASN A 111 14.68 3.43 7.62
CA ASN A 111 14.02 4.63 7.11
C ASN A 111 14.21 4.74 5.60
N VAL A 112 13.17 5.11 4.90
CA VAL A 112 13.24 5.48 3.49
C VAL A 112 14.09 6.72 3.33
N ASN A 113 15.07 6.66 2.44
CA ASN A 113 15.99 7.76 2.12
C ASN A 113 16.45 7.65 0.66
N ASN A 114 17.24 8.63 0.22
CA ASN A 114 17.90 8.65 -1.09
C ASN A 114 16.93 8.33 -2.25
N ILE A 115 15.76 8.97 -2.24
CA ILE A 115 14.77 8.78 -3.31
C ILE A 115 15.31 9.46 -4.58
N VAL A 116 15.27 8.72 -5.70
CA VAL A 116 15.65 9.25 -7.02
C VAL A 116 14.54 8.91 -8.01
N PHE A 117 14.18 9.88 -8.84
CA PHE A 117 13.25 9.71 -9.94
C PHE A 117 13.98 9.82 -11.28
N ARG A 118 13.56 8.99 -12.23
CA ARG A 118 13.94 9.10 -13.65
C ARG A 118 12.68 8.96 -14.50
N PHE A 119 12.56 9.76 -15.52
CA PHE A 119 11.38 9.84 -16.37
C PHE A 119 11.76 9.43 -17.80
N ASP A 120 10.99 8.47 -18.36
CA ASP A 120 11.16 7.99 -19.73
C ASP A 120 9.78 7.74 -20.36
N GLY A 121 9.30 8.71 -21.11
CA GLY A 121 7.95 8.69 -21.68
C GLY A 121 6.91 8.42 -20.58
N ASP A 122 6.04 7.45 -20.80
CA ASP A 122 4.96 7.09 -19.88
C ASP A 122 5.42 6.24 -18.69
N THR A 123 6.71 6.23 -18.37
CA THR A 123 7.25 5.45 -17.27
C THR A 123 8.13 6.33 -16.37
N CYS A 124 7.84 6.27 -15.08
CA CYS A 124 8.68 6.86 -14.06
C CYS A 124 9.37 5.74 -13.29
N THR A 125 10.70 5.80 -13.17
CA THR A 125 11.47 4.91 -12.30
C THR A 125 11.72 5.62 -10.98
N MET A 126 11.31 5.02 -9.87
CA MET A 126 11.62 5.50 -8.53
C MET A 126 12.55 4.51 -7.85
N THR A 127 13.69 4.99 -7.36
CA THR A 127 14.61 4.21 -6.51
C THR A 127 14.67 4.82 -5.12
N TRP A 128 14.90 3.99 -4.11
CA TRP A 128 15.10 4.44 -2.73
C TRP A 128 15.90 3.42 -1.93
N ASP A 129 16.47 3.89 -0.85
CA ASP A 129 17.08 3.06 0.19
C ASP A 129 16.09 2.92 1.35
N GLU A 130 16.01 1.74 1.94
CA GLU A 130 15.24 1.50 3.16
C GLU A 130 16.07 0.59 4.09
N GLY A 131 16.76 1.23 5.04
CA GLY A 131 17.80 0.54 5.80
C GLY A 131 18.97 0.12 4.89
N ASP A 132 19.26 -1.17 4.86
CA ASP A 132 20.29 -1.78 3.99
C ASP A 132 19.72 -2.24 2.64
N GLU A 133 18.42 -2.09 2.42
CA GLU A 133 17.75 -2.52 1.20
C GLU A 133 17.74 -1.40 0.16
N HIS A 134 18.04 -1.75 -1.09
CA HIS A 134 17.94 -0.87 -2.25
C HIS A 134 16.79 -1.33 -3.13
N ASN A 135 15.81 -0.47 -3.33
CA ASN A 135 14.63 -0.80 -4.09
C ASN A 135 14.47 0.07 -5.33
N THR A 136 13.89 -0.52 -6.35
CA THR A 136 13.55 0.16 -7.60
C THR A 136 12.18 -0.29 -8.07
N ILE A 137 11.29 0.66 -8.36
CA ILE A 137 10.01 0.39 -8.99
C ILE A 137 9.88 1.16 -10.29
N LEU A 138 9.23 0.52 -11.25
CA LEU A 138 8.72 1.14 -12.46
C LEU A 138 7.28 1.56 -12.21
N CYS A 139 6.96 2.82 -12.41
CA CYS A 139 5.61 3.36 -12.25
C CYS A 139 5.06 3.77 -13.60
N GLY A 140 3.89 3.26 -13.97
CA GLY A 140 3.21 3.74 -15.16
C GLY A 140 2.61 5.12 -14.95
N MET A 141 2.85 6.02 -15.88
CA MET A 141 2.28 7.38 -15.89
C MET A 141 1.12 7.52 -16.86
N ASP A 142 0.85 6.47 -17.63
CA ASP A 142 -0.25 6.32 -18.59
C ASP A 142 -1.52 5.70 -17.98
N GLY A 143 -1.61 5.62 -16.66
CA GLY A 143 -2.71 4.99 -15.93
C GLY A 143 -2.64 3.46 -15.90
N LYS A 144 -1.55 2.86 -16.39
CA LYS A 144 -1.33 1.41 -16.38
C LYS A 144 -0.18 1.05 -15.46
N ALA A 145 -0.44 0.23 -14.46
CA ALA A 145 0.59 -0.18 -13.52
C ALA A 145 1.75 -0.92 -14.21
N ARG A 146 2.95 -0.70 -13.71
CA ARG A 146 4.15 -1.46 -14.06
C ARG A 146 4.51 -2.40 -12.92
N THR A 147 5.18 -3.49 -13.26
CA THR A 147 5.56 -4.53 -12.30
C THR A 147 7.03 -4.44 -11.98
N SER A 148 7.38 -4.56 -10.71
CA SER A 148 8.77 -4.56 -10.25
C SER A 148 8.98 -5.51 -9.09
N PRO A 149 10.09 -6.26 -9.02
CA PRO A 149 10.49 -6.97 -7.82
C PRO A 149 11.01 -5.97 -6.79
N ILE A 150 10.61 -6.11 -5.54
CA ILE A 150 11.08 -5.30 -4.40
C ILE A 150 11.34 -6.18 -3.19
N THR A 151 12.20 -5.71 -2.31
CA THR A 151 12.43 -6.33 -1.00
C THR A 151 12.16 -5.29 0.08
N LEU A 152 11.24 -5.59 0.98
CA LEU A 152 10.86 -4.69 2.06
C LEU A 152 10.83 -5.47 3.37
N ALA A 153 11.55 -5.00 4.37
CA ALA A 153 11.68 -5.65 5.68
C ALA A 153 12.08 -7.14 5.58
N GLY A 154 13.03 -7.46 4.69
CA GLY A 154 13.50 -8.83 4.44
C GLY A 154 12.55 -9.70 3.60
N MET A 155 11.37 -9.18 3.21
CA MET A 155 10.38 -9.92 2.43
C MET A 155 10.41 -9.52 0.96
N ASN A 156 10.34 -10.50 0.06
CA ASN A 156 10.29 -10.27 -1.38
C ASN A 156 8.85 -10.14 -1.86
N PHE A 157 8.58 -9.09 -2.63
CA PHE A 157 7.29 -8.80 -3.23
C PHE A 157 7.43 -8.52 -4.73
N THR A 158 6.35 -8.72 -5.45
CA THR A 158 6.13 -8.10 -6.75
C THR A 158 5.24 -6.88 -6.54
N ALA A 159 5.71 -5.69 -6.87
CA ALA A 159 4.93 -4.47 -6.75
C ALA A 159 4.29 -4.09 -8.08
N PHE A 160 3.02 -3.68 -8.05
CA PHE A 160 2.34 -2.96 -9.12
C PHE A 160 2.33 -1.48 -8.78
N SER A 161 2.85 -0.64 -9.68
CA SER A 161 3.02 0.78 -9.36
C SER A 161 2.60 1.70 -10.49
N THR A 162 1.95 2.81 -10.10
CA THR A 162 1.60 3.94 -10.98
C THR A 162 2.14 5.23 -10.38
N ALA A 163 2.39 6.24 -11.21
CA ALA A 163 2.72 7.58 -10.77
C ALA A 163 1.98 8.62 -11.62
N ALA A 164 1.68 9.76 -11.03
CA ALA A 164 1.13 10.89 -11.77
C ALA A 164 1.51 12.22 -11.10
N TRP A 165 1.70 13.25 -11.90
CA TRP A 165 1.77 14.63 -11.41
C TRP A 165 0.36 15.11 -11.07
N ILE A 166 0.14 15.44 -9.78
CA ILE A 166 -1.16 15.93 -9.31
C ILE A 166 -1.30 17.42 -9.62
N ASP A 167 -0.20 18.12 -9.55
CA ASP A 167 -0.01 19.51 -9.98
C ASP A 167 1.43 19.71 -10.46
N GLU A 168 1.81 20.94 -10.82
CA GLU A 168 3.13 21.26 -11.37
C GLU A 168 4.30 20.86 -10.45
N ASN A 169 4.09 20.84 -9.13
CA ASN A 169 5.12 20.61 -8.12
C ASN A 169 4.81 19.41 -7.19
N THR A 170 3.86 18.57 -7.54
CA THR A 170 3.46 17.45 -6.68
C THR A 170 3.31 16.18 -7.51
N ILE A 171 4.14 15.18 -7.24
CA ILE A 171 4.01 13.83 -7.78
C ILE A 171 3.41 12.91 -6.72
N GLU A 172 2.49 12.04 -7.16
CA GLU A 172 1.95 10.96 -6.34
C GLU A 172 2.33 9.61 -6.93
N VAL A 173 2.75 8.68 -6.09
CA VAL A 173 3.13 7.32 -6.44
C VAL A 173 2.25 6.36 -5.66
N HIS A 174 1.62 5.43 -6.36
CA HIS A 174 0.90 4.31 -5.78
C HIS A 174 1.71 3.03 -5.98
N MET A 175 1.96 2.31 -4.90
CA MET A 175 2.67 1.03 -4.91
C MET A 175 1.83 -0.02 -4.19
N ARG A 176 1.54 -1.11 -4.88
CA ARG A 176 0.76 -2.23 -4.38
C ARG A 176 1.62 -3.49 -4.39
N PRO A 177 2.20 -3.89 -3.25
CA PRO A 177 2.89 -5.17 -3.13
C PRO A 177 1.89 -6.33 -3.24
N VAL A 178 2.11 -7.26 -4.15
CA VAL A 178 1.29 -8.47 -4.29
C VAL A 178 1.53 -9.38 -3.08
N GLY A 179 0.45 -9.84 -2.47
CA GLY A 179 0.51 -10.55 -1.20
C GLY A 179 0.57 -9.63 0.02
N GLY A 180 0.77 -8.32 -0.19
CA GLY A 180 0.59 -7.30 0.83
C GLY A 180 -0.88 -6.94 1.02
N ILE A 181 -1.23 -6.49 2.21
CA ILE A 181 -2.63 -6.18 2.59
C ILE A 181 -3.10 -4.79 2.19
N CYS A 182 -2.21 -3.93 1.71
CA CYS A 182 -2.62 -2.57 1.32
C CYS A 182 -1.69 -1.95 0.29
N MET A 183 -2.26 -1.01 -0.45
CA MET A 183 -1.51 -0.11 -1.32
C MET A 183 -0.91 1.04 -0.50
N ARG A 184 0.36 1.34 -0.76
CA ARG A 184 1.05 2.52 -0.24
C ARG A 184 0.92 3.66 -1.22
N LYS A 185 0.47 4.80 -0.75
CA LYS A 185 0.40 6.06 -1.51
C LYS A 185 1.44 7.02 -0.96
N ILE A 186 2.24 7.61 -1.83
CA ILE A 186 3.31 8.52 -1.46
C ILE A 186 3.15 9.78 -2.29
N LYS A 187 2.92 10.88 -1.62
CA LYS A 187 2.81 12.19 -2.24
C LYS A 187 4.03 13.04 -1.90
N LEU A 188 4.79 13.45 -2.90
CA LEU A 188 5.93 14.33 -2.76
C LEU A 188 5.61 15.70 -3.36
N SER A 189 5.62 16.72 -2.51
CA SER A 189 5.44 18.12 -2.93
C SER A 189 6.76 18.86 -2.82
N PHE A 190 7.10 19.59 -3.87
CA PHE A 190 8.37 20.28 -4.04
C PHE A 190 8.18 21.80 -3.91
N ASN A 191 9.03 22.44 -3.10
CA ASN A 191 9.13 23.87 -3.01
C ASN A 191 10.62 24.27 -3.13
N GLY A 192 11.05 24.52 -4.36
CA GLY A 192 12.47 24.65 -4.70
C GLY A 192 13.21 23.34 -4.36
N HIS A 193 14.18 23.41 -3.47
CA HIS A 193 14.96 22.25 -3.01
C HIS A 193 14.33 21.51 -1.82
N ILE A 194 13.27 22.05 -1.24
CA ILE A 194 12.58 21.43 -0.08
C ILE A 194 11.54 20.48 -0.61
N VAL A 195 11.51 19.28 -0.04
CA VAL A 195 10.55 18.24 -0.36
C VAL A 195 9.73 17.91 0.88
N THR A 196 8.42 17.84 0.71
CA THR A 196 7.53 17.31 1.74
C THR A 196 6.93 16.00 1.23
N LEU A 197 7.26 14.91 1.88
CA LEU A 197 6.69 13.60 1.61
C LEU A 197 5.53 13.34 2.58
N ARG A 198 4.36 13.00 2.04
CA ARG A 198 3.18 12.59 2.80
C ARG A 198 2.83 11.15 2.42
N PRO A 199 3.12 10.20 3.30
CA PRO A 199 2.70 8.83 3.11
C PRO A 199 1.23 8.66 3.50
N SER A 200 0.56 7.73 2.86
CA SER A 200 -0.74 7.22 3.29
C SER A 200 -0.91 5.78 2.79
N SER A 201 -1.91 5.10 3.30
CA SER A 201 -2.23 3.74 2.89
C SER A 201 -3.70 3.67 2.51
N GLN A 202 -4.07 2.80 1.58
CA GLN A 202 -5.46 2.57 1.21
C GLN A 202 -6.28 2.12 2.43
N MET A 203 -5.65 1.33 3.29
CA MET A 203 -6.22 0.93 4.57
C MET A 203 -5.75 1.91 5.65
N PRO A 204 -6.66 2.62 6.31
CA PRO A 204 -6.28 3.49 7.43
C PRO A 204 -5.64 2.67 8.55
N ILE A 205 -4.54 3.15 9.11
CA ILE A 205 -3.87 2.50 10.24
C ILE A 205 -4.82 2.40 11.44
N SER A 206 -5.75 3.35 11.61
CA SER A 206 -6.81 3.30 12.61
C SER A 206 -7.67 2.04 12.51
N ALA A 207 -8.08 1.66 11.31
CA ALA A 207 -8.88 0.46 11.10
C ALA A 207 -8.10 -0.83 11.38
N MET A 208 -6.78 -0.83 11.12
CA MET A 208 -5.91 -1.95 11.53
C MET A 208 -5.75 -1.99 13.05
N ALA A 209 -5.62 -0.83 13.68
CA ALA A 209 -5.51 -0.70 15.13
C ALA A 209 -6.81 -1.14 15.84
N GLU A 210 -7.98 -0.76 15.32
CA GLU A 210 -9.26 -1.24 15.83
C GLU A 210 -9.40 -2.75 15.73
N SER A 211 -9.00 -3.33 14.61
CA SER A 211 -8.99 -4.79 14.42
C SER A 211 -8.04 -5.51 15.41
N LEU A 212 -6.87 -4.92 15.67
CA LEU A 212 -5.93 -5.42 16.66
C LEU A 212 -6.43 -5.20 18.10
N ALA A 213 -7.08 -4.06 18.38
CA ALA A 213 -7.61 -3.73 19.70
C ALA A 213 -8.75 -4.67 20.10
N LEU A 214 -9.58 -5.11 19.17
CA LEU A 214 -10.62 -6.11 19.44
C LEU A 214 -10.06 -7.46 19.89
N ASP A 215 -8.88 -7.85 19.36
CA ASP A 215 -8.18 -9.06 19.81
C ASP A 215 -7.43 -8.86 21.14
N VAL A 216 -7.09 -7.62 21.47
CA VAL A 216 -6.33 -7.24 22.68
C VAL A 216 -7.24 -7.06 23.90
N ASP A 217 -8.56 -6.98 23.72
CA ASP A 217 -9.54 -6.89 24.82
C ASP A 217 -9.43 -8.02 25.85
N SER A 218 -8.86 -9.15 25.46
CA SER A 218 -8.60 -10.27 26.36
C SER A 218 -7.31 -10.11 27.20
N PHE A 219 -6.41 -9.17 26.84
CA PHE A 219 -5.09 -9.05 27.45
C PHE A 219 -4.87 -7.80 28.33
N PHE A 220 -5.69 -6.75 28.18
CA PHE A 220 -5.49 -5.49 28.90
C PHE A 220 -6.63 -5.15 29.87
N PRO A 221 -6.32 -4.59 31.06
CA PRO A 221 -7.34 -4.12 31.99
C PRO A 221 -8.21 -3.01 31.35
N PRO A 222 -9.52 -2.92 31.68
CA PRO A 222 -10.45 -1.94 31.08
C PRO A 222 -10.04 -0.47 31.15
N ILE A 223 -9.16 -0.12 32.11
CA ILE A 223 -8.62 1.23 32.25
C ILE A 223 -7.59 1.59 31.17
N LEU A 224 -6.76 0.60 30.75
CA LEU A 224 -5.79 0.78 29.66
C LEU A 224 -6.46 0.79 28.28
N HIS A 225 -7.63 0.17 28.16
CA HIS A 225 -8.42 0.13 26.95
C HIS A 225 -8.84 1.53 26.45
N LYS A 226 -9.36 2.40 27.35
CA LYS A 226 -9.73 3.77 26.97
C LYS A 226 -8.53 4.64 26.59
N PHE A 227 -7.41 4.48 27.28
CA PHE A 227 -6.16 5.17 26.92
C PHE A 227 -5.57 4.63 25.61
N GLY A 228 -5.66 3.31 25.40
CA GLY A 228 -5.24 2.66 24.16
C GLY A 228 -6.01 3.17 22.95
N LEU A 229 -7.33 3.21 23.00
CA LEU A 229 -8.17 3.68 21.88
C LEU A 229 -7.88 5.14 21.50
N VAL A 230 -7.72 6.04 22.49
CA VAL A 230 -7.37 7.45 22.22
C VAL A 230 -5.95 7.58 21.65
N ALA A 231 -5.00 6.76 22.14
CA ALA A 231 -3.66 6.74 21.58
C ALA A 231 -3.65 6.16 20.15
N PHE A 232 -4.43 5.13 19.89
CA PHE A 232 -4.58 4.53 18.54
C PHE A 232 -5.21 5.47 17.54
N ASP A 233 -6.15 6.32 17.94
CA ASP A 233 -6.75 7.36 17.08
C ASP A 233 -5.72 8.42 16.64
N GLN A 234 -4.72 8.69 17.45
CA GLN A 234 -3.65 9.66 17.14
C GLN A 234 -2.47 9.03 16.39
N LEU A 235 -2.30 7.71 16.46
CA LEU A 235 -1.19 6.99 15.82
C LEU A 235 -1.07 7.22 14.31
N PRO A 236 -2.15 7.26 13.51
CA PRO A 236 -2.04 7.53 12.08
C PRO A 236 -1.39 8.88 11.79
N GLY A 237 -1.74 9.90 12.54
CA GLY A 237 -1.15 11.24 12.42
C GLY A 237 0.33 11.30 12.80
N ILE A 238 0.80 10.37 13.62
CA ILE A 238 2.20 10.26 14.04
C ILE A 238 3.02 9.42 13.06
N ILE A 239 2.47 8.27 12.66
CA ILE A 239 3.15 7.27 11.84
C ILE A 239 3.26 7.72 10.37
N ASP A 240 2.18 8.28 9.83
CA ASP A 240 2.11 8.83 8.48
C ASP A 240 2.28 10.37 8.48
N ALA A 241 2.99 10.90 9.48
CA ALA A 241 3.31 12.31 9.55
C ALA A 241 4.10 12.77 8.32
N PRO A 242 3.90 14.01 7.85
CA PRO A 242 4.72 14.57 6.78
C PRO A 242 6.20 14.56 7.13
N ILE A 243 7.02 14.11 6.19
CA ILE A 243 8.47 14.01 6.34
C ILE A 243 9.12 15.02 5.42
N LEU A 244 10.06 15.78 5.96
CA LEU A 244 10.82 16.76 5.17
C LEU A 244 12.03 16.10 4.52
N GLY A 245 12.37 16.58 3.34
CA GLY A 245 13.56 16.20 2.60
C GLY A 245 14.15 17.36 1.81
N LYS A 246 15.28 17.10 1.18
CA LYS A 246 15.95 18.06 0.30
C LYS A 246 16.47 17.38 -0.95
N ILE A 247 16.32 18.06 -2.08
CA ILE A 247 16.97 17.70 -3.34
C ILE A 247 18.45 18.10 -3.24
N LYS A 248 19.35 17.16 -3.56
CA LYS A 248 20.80 17.35 -3.62
C LYS A 248 21.27 17.47 -5.05
#